data_da070d9d31a370b16fa87e4845737ef9
#
_entry.id   da070d9d31a370b16fa87e4845737ef9
#
_cell.length_a   1.000
_cell.length_b   1.000
_cell.length_c   1.000
_cell.angle_alpha   90.00
_cell.angle_beta   90.00
_cell.angle_gamma   90.00
#
_symmetry.space_group_name_H-M   'P 1'
#
loop_
_entity.id
_entity.type
_entity.pdbx_description
1 polymer ?
#
loop_
_entity_poly.entity_id
_entity_poly.type
_entity_poly.pdbx_seq_one_letter_code
_entity_poly.pdbx_strand_id
1 'polypeptide(L)'
;MTGVPMPVAVVISGRGSNMEAIARASLAAGSPYKVVRVVADRETAGGIARAAALGIPTSVVPVRQFPDRASFDAALAAELEGSGAKLVALAGFMRILSPEFVHRFEGRLLNIHPSLLPLYKGLDTHARALAAGDSHHGASVHYVTAELDGGPVIMQGRLRIRSGDTPDAVSARVHTLEHIIYPHVCTLIASGRVEWRTGSVFFDGAPLSAPLIEESDAAA
;
A
#
# COMPACT_ATOMS: atom_id res chain seq x y z
N MET A 1 10.75 22.85 11.78
CA MET A 1 11.32 21.88 12.76
C MET A 1 11.38 20.54 12.05
N THR A 2 12.56 20.11 11.61
CA THR A 2 12.76 18.80 10.96
C THR A 2 12.78 17.73 12.06
N GLY A 3 11.61 17.21 12.40
CA GLY A 3 11.50 16.05 13.28
C GLY A 3 12.22 14.84 12.66
N VAL A 4 12.52 13.82 13.48
CA VAL A 4 13.07 12.54 12.98
C VAL A 4 12.04 11.93 12.03
N PRO A 5 12.40 11.56 10.77
CA PRO A 5 11.47 10.96 9.83
C PRO A 5 10.82 9.69 10.39
N MET A 6 9.52 9.52 10.17
CA MET A 6 8.78 8.32 10.59
C MET A 6 9.35 7.07 9.92
N PRO A 7 9.75 6.03 10.68
CA PRO A 7 10.24 4.79 10.08
C PRO A 7 9.07 3.97 9.50
N VAL A 8 9.22 3.57 8.23
CA VAL A 8 8.23 2.80 7.45
C VAL A 8 8.86 1.47 7.02
N ALA A 9 8.14 0.37 7.18
CA ALA A 9 8.47 -0.90 6.55
C ALA A 9 7.55 -1.15 5.35
N VAL A 10 8.09 -1.78 4.30
CA VAL A 10 7.29 -2.16 3.12
C VAL A 10 7.34 -3.66 2.94
N VAL A 11 6.17 -4.30 2.80
CA VAL A 11 6.04 -5.75 2.58
C VAL A 11 5.66 -6.02 1.13
N ILE A 12 6.37 -6.97 0.49
CA ILE A 12 6.23 -7.28 -0.93
C ILE A 12 6.14 -8.78 -1.20
N SER A 13 5.52 -9.17 -2.33
CA SER A 13 5.57 -10.55 -2.86
C SER A 13 6.17 -10.63 -4.27
N GLY A 14 6.29 -9.52 -4.99
CA GLY A 14 6.58 -9.52 -6.43
C GLY A 14 7.61 -8.50 -6.89
N ARG A 15 7.31 -7.84 -8.02
CA ARG A 15 8.23 -6.90 -8.71
C ARG A 15 8.65 -5.69 -7.88
N GLY A 16 7.81 -5.23 -6.95
CA GLY A 16 8.12 -4.16 -6.02
C GLY A 16 8.06 -2.75 -6.61
N SER A 17 7.26 -2.49 -7.64
CA SER A 17 7.14 -1.15 -8.23
C SER A 17 6.55 -0.12 -7.25
N ASN A 18 5.50 -0.48 -6.53
CA ASN A 18 4.93 0.37 -5.48
C ASN A 18 5.91 0.59 -4.33
N MET A 19 6.63 -0.46 -3.90
CA MET A 19 7.71 -0.34 -2.92
C MET A 19 8.77 0.65 -3.39
N GLU A 20 9.19 0.56 -4.66
CA GLU A 20 10.19 1.47 -5.23
C GLU A 20 9.69 2.93 -5.24
N ALA A 21 8.43 3.18 -5.57
CA ALA A 21 7.83 4.52 -5.53
C ALA A 21 7.85 5.10 -4.09
N ILE A 22 7.42 4.32 -3.09
CA ILE A 22 7.46 4.71 -1.68
C ILE A 22 8.91 4.98 -1.23
N ALA A 23 9.82 4.09 -1.60
CA ALA A 23 11.23 4.19 -1.24
C ALA A 23 11.89 5.46 -1.82
N ARG A 24 11.71 5.74 -3.11
CA ARG A 24 12.26 6.93 -3.77
C ARG A 24 11.71 8.21 -3.14
N ALA A 25 10.43 8.29 -2.84
CA ALA A 25 9.84 9.43 -2.15
C ALA A 25 10.41 9.60 -0.74
N SER A 26 10.73 8.50 -0.04
CA SER A 26 11.36 8.55 1.28
C SER A 26 12.80 9.06 1.28
N LEU A 27 13.48 9.01 0.14
CA LEU A 27 14.86 9.49 -0.05
C LEU A 27 14.91 10.97 -0.46
N ALA A 28 13.77 11.57 -0.78
CA ALA A 28 13.72 12.99 -1.13
C ALA A 28 14.11 13.87 0.07
N ALA A 29 14.79 14.97 -0.21
CA ALA A 29 15.18 15.93 0.83
C ALA A 29 13.93 16.46 1.56
N GLY A 30 13.95 16.40 2.88
CA GLY A 30 12.83 16.85 3.72
C GLY A 30 11.66 15.88 3.81
N SER A 31 11.78 14.65 3.30
CA SER A 31 10.73 13.62 3.44
C SER A 31 10.39 13.39 4.92
N PRO A 32 9.10 13.41 5.32
CA PRO A 32 8.71 13.19 6.71
C PRO A 32 8.78 11.72 7.13
N TYR A 33 9.04 10.80 6.20
CA TYR A 33 9.23 9.38 6.50
C TYR A 33 10.48 8.82 5.84
N LYS A 34 10.93 7.68 6.34
CA LYS A 34 12.07 6.92 5.81
C LYS A 34 11.71 5.44 5.74
N VAL A 35 11.91 4.81 4.58
CA VAL A 35 11.82 3.34 4.49
C VAL A 35 13.05 2.74 5.17
N VAL A 36 12.81 2.01 6.27
CA VAL A 36 13.88 1.40 7.10
C VAL A 36 14.03 -0.10 6.82
N ARG A 37 13.02 -0.75 6.24
CA ARG A 37 13.05 -2.17 5.93
C ARG A 37 12.12 -2.50 4.76
N VAL A 38 12.57 -3.37 3.87
CA VAL A 38 11.71 -4.06 2.90
C VAL A 38 11.69 -5.54 3.24
N VAL A 39 10.51 -6.10 3.46
CA VAL A 39 10.32 -7.52 3.81
C VAL A 39 9.63 -8.22 2.65
N ALA A 40 10.20 -9.33 2.18
CA ALA A 40 9.59 -10.15 1.14
C ALA A 40 9.11 -11.51 1.69
N ASP A 41 8.00 -12.03 1.16
CA ASP A 41 7.47 -13.35 1.52
C ASP A 41 8.15 -14.49 0.76
N ARG A 42 9.08 -14.17 -0.13
CA ARG A 42 9.86 -15.12 -0.94
C ARG A 42 11.16 -14.53 -1.45
N GLU A 43 12.15 -15.38 -1.62
CA GLU A 43 13.49 -15.00 -2.07
C GLU A 43 13.52 -14.50 -3.53
N THR A 44 12.56 -14.96 -4.34
CA THR A 44 12.45 -14.62 -5.77
C THR A 44 11.74 -13.30 -6.04
N ALA A 45 11.35 -12.55 -5.00
CA ALA A 45 10.71 -11.25 -5.17
C ALA A 45 11.68 -10.23 -5.79
N GLY A 46 11.39 -9.77 -7.00
CA GLY A 46 12.24 -8.81 -7.73
C GLY A 46 12.43 -7.47 -7.02
N GLY A 47 11.50 -7.12 -6.13
CA GLY A 47 11.60 -5.92 -5.30
C GLY A 47 12.78 -5.92 -4.33
N ILE A 48 13.33 -7.09 -3.95
CA ILE A 48 14.53 -7.20 -3.10
C ILE A 48 15.71 -6.50 -3.77
N ALA A 49 15.99 -6.84 -5.04
CA ALA A 49 17.08 -6.23 -5.79
C ALA A 49 16.90 -4.71 -5.96
N ARG A 50 15.64 -4.27 -6.17
CA ARG A 50 15.32 -2.83 -6.27
C ARG A 50 15.57 -2.09 -4.95
N ALA A 51 15.15 -2.67 -3.82
CA ALA A 51 15.39 -2.10 -2.50
C ALA A 51 16.90 -2.02 -2.18
N ALA A 52 17.64 -3.08 -2.47
CA ALA A 52 19.10 -3.12 -2.28
C ALA A 52 19.82 -2.06 -3.13
N ALA A 53 19.38 -1.85 -4.39
CA ALA A 53 19.91 -0.79 -5.26
C ALA A 53 19.66 0.62 -4.73
N LEU A 54 18.65 0.80 -3.88
CA LEU A 54 18.34 2.06 -3.17
C LEU A 54 19.01 2.15 -1.79
N GLY A 55 19.85 1.17 -1.42
CA GLY A 55 20.53 1.13 -0.11
C GLY A 55 19.60 0.83 1.06
N ILE A 56 18.41 0.27 0.80
CA ILE A 56 17.41 -0.03 1.84
C ILE A 56 17.65 -1.46 2.35
N PRO A 57 17.75 -1.67 3.67
CA PRO A 57 17.86 -3.01 4.25
C PRO A 57 16.68 -3.91 3.86
N THR A 58 16.99 -5.14 3.47
CA THR A 58 15.98 -6.13 3.07
C THR A 58 16.04 -7.35 3.97
N SER A 59 14.90 -8.01 4.14
CA SER A 59 14.79 -9.32 4.76
C SER A 59 13.78 -10.18 4.02
N VAL A 60 13.88 -11.49 4.20
CA VAL A 60 12.94 -12.45 3.61
C VAL A 60 12.37 -13.31 4.73
N VAL A 61 11.05 -13.40 4.77
CA VAL A 61 10.29 -14.32 5.60
C VAL A 61 9.61 -15.32 4.65
N PRO A 62 10.31 -16.41 4.26
CA PRO A 62 9.83 -17.26 3.18
C PRO A 62 8.67 -18.13 3.67
N VAL A 63 7.47 -17.85 3.19
CA VAL A 63 6.23 -18.52 3.64
C VAL A 63 6.31 -20.05 3.59
N ARG A 64 7.05 -20.61 2.62
CA ARG A 64 7.23 -22.07 2.48
C ARG A 64 8.00 -22.73 3.62
N GLN A 65 8.66 -21.94 4.50
CA GLN A 65 9.38 -22.45 5.66
C GLN A 65 8.48 -22.61 6.91
N PHE A 66 7.23 -22.17 6.79
CA PHE A 66 6.28 -22.22 7.91
C PHE A 66 5.19 -23.27 7.64
N PRO A 67 4.82 -24.06 8.65
CA PRO A 67 3.82 -25.12 8.51
C PRO A 67 2.40 -24.57 8.31
N ASP A 68 2.13 -23.34 8.78
CA ASP A 68 0.82 -22.72 8.76
C ASP A 68 0.92 -21.19 8.68
N ARG A 69 -0.23 -20.55 8.47
CA ARG A 69 -0.35 -19.09 8.38
C ARG A 69 0.00 -18.40 9.70
N ALA A 70 -0.37 -18.97 10.84
CA ALA A 70 -0.15 -18.33 12.13
C ALA A 70 1.34 -18.19 12.45
N SER A 71 2.14 -19.23 12.21
CA SER A 71 3.59 -19.20 12.40
C SER A 71 4.29 -18.25 11.42
N PHE A 72 3.83 -18.19 10.16
CA PHE A 72 4.32 -17.20 9.18
C PHE A 72 4.00 -15.77 9.64
N ASP A 73 2.74 -15.50 10.02
CA ASP A 73 2.31 -14.17 10.47
C ASP A 73 3.08 -13.73 11.73
N ALA A 74 3.34 -14.66 12.66
CA ALA A 74 4.15 -14.37 13.85
C ALA A 74 5.60 -13.96 13.48
N ALA A 75 6.21 -14.70 12.55
CA ALA A 75 7.57 -14.39 12.09
C ALA A 75 7.62 -13.07 11.33
N LEU A 76 6.62 -12.79 10.46
CA LEU A 76 6.51 -11.52 9.74
C LEU A 76 6.32 -10.36 10.73
N ALA A 77 5.47 -10.54 11.76
CA ALA A 77 5.26 -9.52 12.78
C ALA A 77 6.54 -9.22 13.56
N ALA A 78 7.29 -10.25 13.96
CA ALA A 78 8.56 -10.10 14.68
C ALA A 78 9.60 -9.33 13.84
N GLU A 79 9.70 -9.63 12.53
CA GLU A 79 10.60 -8.93 11.60
C GLU A 79 10.22 -7.44 11.46
N LEU A 80 8.93 -7.14 11.31
CA LEU A 80 8.43 -5.77 11.18
C LEU A 80 8.66 -4.96 12.46
N GLU A 81 8.39 -5.53 13.63
CA GLU A 81 8.62 -4.87 14.91
C GLU A 81 10.11 -4.68 15.18
N GLY A 82 10.94 -5.70 14.88
CA GLY A 82 12.40 -5.62 15.00
C GLY A 82 13.02 -4.53 14.11
N SER A 83 12.35 -4.15 13.02
CA SER A 83 12.78 -3.04 12.16
C SER A 83 12.58 -1.66 12.77
N GLY A 84 11.79 -1.54 13.83
CA GLY A 84 11.40 -0.28 14.47
C GLY A 84 10.38 0.53 13.67
N ALA A 85 9.77 -0.04 12.62
CA ALA A 85 8.79 0.66 11.79
C ALA A 85 7.54 1.07 12.61
N LYS A 86 7.09 2.29 12.37
CA LYS A 86 5.84 2.84 12.94
C LYS A 86 4.66 2.69 11.98
N LEU A 87 4.93 2.55 10.69
CA LEU A 87 3.96 2.34 9.64
C LEU A 87 4.41 1.16 8.77
N VAL A 88 3.48 0.32 8.36
CA VAL A 88 3.72 -0.82 7.47
C VAL A 88 2.88 -0.65 6.20
N ALA A 89 3.52 -0.69 5.03
CA ALA A 89 2.87 -0.61 3.73
C ALA A 89 2.92 -1.95 3.01
N LEU A 90 1.77 -2.55 2.74
CA LEU A 90 1.64 -3.74 1.90
C LEU A 90 1.66 -3.30 0.42
N ALA A 91 2.73 -3.58 -0.30
CA ALA A 91 2.95 -3.12 -1.67
C ALA A 91 2.99 -4.29 -2.66
N GLY A 92 1.83 -4.75 -3.08
CA GLY A 92 1.70 -5.96 -3.89
C GLY A 92 2.00 -7.23 -3.10
N PHE A 93 1.59 -7.24 -1.84
CA PHE A 93 1.64 -8.42 -0.98
C PHE A 93 0.39 -9.27 -1.22
N MET A 94 0.60 -10.52 -1.65
CA MET A 94 -0.47 -11.37 -2.21
C MET A 94 -1.00 -12.40 -1.20
N ARG A 95 -0.97 -12.10 0.10
CA ARG A 95 -1.45 -13.02 1.13
C ARG A 95 -2.48 -12.37 2.02
N ILE A 96 -3.42 -13.19 2.45
CA ILE A 96 -4.40 -12.78 3.47
C ILE A 96 -3.75 -12.99 4.83
N LEU A 97 -3.57 -11.93 5.57
CA LEU A 97 -3.06 -11.93 6.94
C LEU A 97 -4.15 -12.38 7.93
N SER A 98 -3.76 -12.95 9.05
CA SER A 98 -4.73 -13.34 10.08
C SER A 98 -5.34 -12.12 10.79
N PRO A 99 -6.55 -12.26 11.37
CA PRO A 99 -7.14 -11.18 12.18
C PRO A 99 -6.23 -10.76 13.35
N GLU A 100 -5.51 -11.69 13.96
CA GLU A 100 -4.57 -11.43 15.04
C GLU A 100 -3.41 -10.54 14.58
N PHE A 101 -2.84 -10.83 13.39
CA PHE A 101 -1.80 -10.00 12.80
C PHE A 101 -2.34 -8.59 12.51
N VAL A 102 -3.51 -8.51 11.89
CA VAL A 102 -4.13 -7.21 11.54
C VAL A 102 -4.39 -6.39 12.80
N HIS A 103 -4.94 -7.01 13.85
CA HIS A 103 -5.16 -6.32 15.13
C HIS A 103 -3.86 -5.81 15.76
N ARG A 104 -2.78 -6.59 15.68
CA ARG A 104 -1.45 -6.19 16.20
C ARG A 104 -0.89 -4.95 15.50
N PHE A 105 -1.27 -4.73 14.24
CA PHE A 105 -0.86 -3.59 13.43
C PHE A 105 -1.99 -2.59 13.15
N GLU A 106 -3.06 -2.62 13.93
CA GLU A 106 -4.20 -1.72 13.77
C GLU A 106 -3.76 -0.25 13.76
N GLY A 107 -4.32 0.51 12.83
CA GLY A 107 -4.01 1.93 12.66
C GLY A 107 -2.63 2.24 12.08
N ARG A 108 -1.83 1.22 11.75
CA ARG A 108 -0.48 1.37 11.17
C ARG A 108 -0.16 0.38 10.05
N LEU A 109 -1.16 -0.30 9.51
CA LEU A 109 -1.05 -1.20 8.38
C LEU A 109 -1.84 -0.67 7.19
N LEU A 110 -1.17 -0.40 6.10
CA LEU A 110 -1.76 0.11 4.86
C LEU A 110 -1.73 -0.95 3.77
N ASN A 111 -2.71 -0.89 2.87
CA ASN A 111 -2.69 -1.63 1.61
C ASN A 111 -3.06 -0.71 0.46
N ILE A 112 -2.58 -1.05 -0.74
CA ILE A 112 -3.04 -0.46 -1.98
C ILE A 112 -3.81 -1.52 -2.76
N HIS A 113 -5.03 -1.17 -3.18
CA HIS A 113 -5.92 -2.06 -3.92
C HIS A 113 -6.26 -1.42 -5.29
N PRO A 114 -6.14 -2.16 -6.41
CA PRO A 114 -6.29 -1.62 -7.75
C PRO A 114 -7.77 -1.47 -8.17
N SER A 115 -8.57 -0.82 -7.34
CA SER A 115 -9.94 -0.40 -7.65
C SER A 115 -10.35 0.83 -6.84
N LEU A 116 -11.47 1.45 -7.22
CA LEU A 116 -12.13 2.49 -6.44
C LEU A 116 -13.01 1.83 -5.36
N LEU A 117 -12.41 1.44 -4.23
CA LEU A 117 -13.15 0.82 -3.13
C LEU A 117 -14.35 1.69 -2.68
N PRO A 118 -15.49 1.09 -2.31
CA PRO A 118 -15.71 -0.33 -2.02
C PRO A 118 -16.00 -1.22 -3.25
N LEU A 119 -15.89 -0.70 -4.47
CA LEU A 119 -16.10 -1.47 -5.68
C LEU A 119 -14.95 -2.46 -5.92
N TYR A 120 -15.28 -3.63 -6.44
CA TYR A 120 -14.31 -4.63 -6.93
C TYR A 120 -13.26 -5.06 -5.88
N LYS A 121 -13.67 -5.37 -4.64
CA LYS A 121 -12.81 -6.07 -3.69
C LYS A 121 -12.28 -7.39 -4.29
N GLY A 122 -11.09 -7.81 -3.91
CA GLY A 122 -10.45 -9.05 -4.37
C GLY A 122 -9.78 -8.92 -5.75
N LEU A 123 -9.84 -9.97 -6.55
CA LEU A 123 -9.07 -10.09 -7.78
C LEU A 123 -9.80 -9.56 -9.03
N ASP A 124 -9.07 -9.49 -10.16
CA ASP A 124 -9.56 -9.18 -11.51
C ASP A 124 -10.29 -7.83 -11.63
N THR A 125 -9.90 -6.85 -10.84
CA THR A 125 -10.58 -5.56 -10.70
C THR A 125 -10.73 -4.81 -12.01
N HIS A 126 -9.69 -4.77 -12.85
CA HIS A 126 -9.68 -4.08 -14.14
C HIS A 126 -10.67 -4.72 -15.14
N ALA A 127 -10.64 -6.06 -15.25
CA ALA A 127 -11.56 -6.78 -16.13
C ALA A 127 -13.00 -6.61 -15.66
N ARG A 128 -13.24 -6.63 -14.34
CA ARG A 128 -14.58 -6.48 -13.77
C ARG A 128 -15.14 -5.06 -13.99
N ALA A 129 -14.34 -4.03 -13.84
CA ALA A 129 -14.74 -2.65 -14.10
C ALA A 129 -15.06 -2.41 -15.59
N LEU A 130 -14.24 -2.96 -16.50
CA LEU A 130 -14.50 -2.90 -17.93
C LEU A 130 -15.79 -3.65 -18.32
N ALA A 131 -15.99 -4.85 -17.77
CA ALA A 131 -17.20 -5.65 -18.03
C ALA A 131 -18.48 -4.98 -17.49
N ALA A 132 -18.37 -4.20 -16.40
CA ALA A 132 -19.49 -3.43 -15.86
C ALA A 132 -19.80 -2.15 -16.67
N GLY A 133 -18.93 -1.76 -17.59
CA GLY A 133 -19.10 -0.54 -18.38
C GLY A 133 -18.86 0.74 -17.58
N ASP A 134 -18.06 0.67 -16.53
CA ASP A 134 -17.74 1.83 -15.70
C ASP A 134 -17.05 2.92 -16.51
N SER A 135 -17.36 4.16 -16.23
CA SER A 135 -16.71 5.32 -16.87
C SER A 135 -15.36 5.65 -16.23
N HIS A 136 -15.13 5.22 -15.00
CA HIS A 136 -13.90 5.49 -14.23
C HIS A 136 -13.43 4.22 -13.51
N HIS A 137 -12.12 4.16 -13.30
CA HIS A 137 -11.46 3.13 -12.51
C HIS A 137 -10.25 3.73 -11.79
N GLY A 138 -9.54 2.96 -10.96
CA GLY A 138 -8.38 3.50 -10.26
C GLY A 138 -7.82 2.59 -9.20
N ALA A 139 -7.22 3.18 -8.19
CA ALA A 139 -6.66 2.50 -7.03
C ALA A 139 -7.06 3.19 -5.72
N SER A 140 -7.05 2.45 -4.63
CA SER A 140 -7.33 2.95 -3.29
C SER A 140 -6.22 2.59 -2.32
N VAL A 141 -5.74 3.57 -1.56
CA VAL A 141 -4.91 3.32 -0.37
C VAL A 141 -5.82 3.37 0.85
N HIS A 142 -5.79 2.31 1.64
CA HIS A 142 -6.68 2.14 2.79
C HIS A 142 -5.93 1.54 3.99
N TYR A 143 -6.45 1.74 5.19
CA TYR A 143 -6.02 0.96 6.34
C TYR A 143 -6.52 -0.48 6.21
N VAL A 144 -5.71 -1.43 6.64
CA VAL A 144 -6.08 -2.84 6.64
C VAL A 144 -6.88 -3.17 7.89
N THR A 145 -7.99 -3.86 7.69
CA THR A 145 -8.84 -4.45 8.75
C THR A 145 -8.97 -5.95 8.52
N ALA A 146 -9.64 -6.66 9.41
CA ALA A 146 -9.87 -8.10 9.26
C ALA A 146 -10.76 -8.44 8.05
N GLU A 147 -11.57 -7.49 7.57
CA GLU A 147 -12.34 -7.65 6.34
C GLU A 147 -11.44 -7.39 5.12
N LEU A 148 -11.48 -8.31 4.15
CA LEU A 148 -10.70 -8.18 2.91
C LEU A 148 -11.10 -6.90 2.16
N ASP A 149 -10.13 -6.03 1.91
CA ASP A 149 -10.29 -4.72 1.26
C ASP A 149 -11.46 -3.88 1.85
N GLY A 150 -11.75 -4.09 3.14
CA GLY A 150 -12.92 -3.50 3.82
C GLY A 150 -12.57 -2.34 4.74
N GLY A 151 -11.29 -2.06 4.95
CA GLY A 151 -10.86 -0.98 5.84
C GLY A 151 -11.09 0.42 5.26
N PRO A 152 -11.08 1.46 6.12
CA PRO A 152 -11.37 2.82 5.70
C PRO A 152 -10.33 3.32 4.68
N VAL A 153 -10.86 3.86 3.57
CA VAL A 153 -10.05 4.38 2.46
C VAL A 153 -9.57 5.78 2.81
N ILE A 154 -8.28 6.03 2.59
CA ILE A 154 -7.64 7.33 2.83
C ILE A 154 -7.65 8.16 1.55
N MET A 155 -7.16 7.58 0.46
CA MET A 155 -7.01 8.27 -0.82
C MET A 155 -7.31 7.33 -1.97
N GLN A 156 -7.91 7.87 -3.02
CA GLN A 156 -8.12 7.18 -4.29
C GLN A 156 -7.45 7.93 -5.43
N GLY A 157 -6.78 7.19 -6.29
CA GLY A 157 -6.37 7.67 -7.61
C GLY A 157 -7.43 7.27 -8.62
N ARG A 158 -7.98 8.22 -9.39
CA ARG A 158 -9.05 8.00 -10.34
C ARG A 158 -8.62 8.33 -11.76
N LEU A 159 -8.96 7.48 -12.70
CA LEU A 159 -8.77 7.69 -14.14
C LEU A 159 -10.03 7.38 -14.92
N ARG A 160 -10.17 7.99 -16.08
CA ARG A 160 -11.27 7.70 -17.01
C ARG A 160 -10.95 6.44 -17.82
N ILE A 161 -11.91 5.51 -17.92
CA ILE A 161 -11.85 4.39 -18.86
C ILE A 161 -12.13 4.94 -20.26
N ARG A 162 -11.32 4.54 -21.23
CA ARG A 162 -11.41 4.99 -22.62
C ARG A 162 -12.08 3.90 -23.48
N SER A 163 -12.73 4.33 -24.55
CA SER A 163 -13.25 3.38 -25.51
C SER A 163 -12.11 2.51 -26.09
N GLY A 164 -12.31 1.18 -26.11
CA GLY A 164 -11.31 0.23 -26.58
C GLY A 164 -10.22 -0.13 -25.56
N ASP A 165 -10.29 0.36 -24.31
CA ASP A 165 -9.36 -0.05 -23.26
C ASP A 165 -9.41 -1.57 -23.03
N THR A 166 -8.24 -2.17 -22.88
CA THR A 166 -8.07 -3.54 -22.41
C THR A 166 -7.73 -3.57 -20.92
N PRO A 167 -7.92 -4.70 -20.20
CA PRO A 167 -7.52 -4.83 -18.81
C PRO A 167 -6.05 -4.46 -18.58
N ASP A 168 -5.14 -4.81 -19.50
CA ASP A 168 -3.72 -4.50 -19.40
C ASP A 168 -3.45 -3.00 -19.56
N ALA A 169 -4.15 -2.34 -20.50
CA ALA A 169 -4.02 -0.89 -20.70
C ALA A 169 -4.50 -0.11 -19.48
N VAL A 170 -5.63 -0.50 -18.91
CA VAL A 170 -6.15 0.09 -17.67
C VAL A 170 -5.18 -0.18 -16.50
N SER A 171 -4.71 -1.42 -16.35
CA SER A 171 -3.75 -1.81 -15.31
C SER A 171 -2.47 -0.94 -15.35
N ALA A 172 -1.90 -0.72 -16.53
CA ALA A 172 -0.70 0.10 -16.68
C ALA A 172 -0.91 1.55 -16.19
N ARG A 173 -2.07 2.15 -16.52
CA ARG A 173 -2.42 3.52 -16.06
C ARG A 173 -2.74 3.55 -14.57
N VAL A 174 -3.43 2.55 -14.04
CA VAL A 174 -3.69 2.41 -12.59
C VAL A 174 -2.37 2.31 -11.82
N HIS A 175 -1.40 1.53 -12.30
CA HIS A 175 -0.07 1.46 -11.67
C HIS A 175 0.62 2.82 -11.58
N THR A 176 0.46 3.69 -12.59
CA THR A 176 1.01 5.05 -12.54
C THR A 176 0.38 5.85 -11.40
N LEU A 177 -0.95 5.75 -11.23
CA LEU A 177 -1.65 6.37 -10.10
C LEU A 177 -1.21 5.82 -8.75
N GLU A 178 -1.05 4.49 -8.64
CA GLU A 178 -0.56 3.85 -7.41
C GLU A 178 0.78 4.44 -6.97
N HIS A 179 1.69 4.68 -7.91
CA HIS A 179 3.01 5.26 -7.63
C HIS A 179 2.95 6.72 -7.18
N ILE A 180 1.83 7.41 -7.39
CA ILE A 180 1.59 8.77 -6.90
C ILE A 180 0.93 8.73 -5.52
N ILE A 181 -0.20 8.03 -5.42
CA ILE A 181 -1.04 8.11 -4.22
C ILE A 181 -0.44 7.38 -3.01
N TYR A 182 0.29 6.28 -3.21
CA TYR A 182 0.83 5.54 -2.08
C TYR A 182 1.92 6.30 -1.33
N PRO A 183 2.96 6.85 -1.99
CA PRO A 183 3.92 7.74 -1.33
C PRO A 183 3.25 8.98 -0.71
N HIS A 184 2.22 9.55 -1.37
CA HIS A 184 1.50 10.71 -0.86
C HIS A 184 0.79 10.36 0.47
N VAL A 185 0.08 9.23 0.56
CA VAL A 185 -0.53 8.79 1.81
C VAL A 185 0.50 8.55 2.92
N CYS A 186 1.64 7.93 2.61
CA CYS A 186 2.74 7.79 3.58
C CYS A 186 3.22 9.15 4.09
N THR A 187 3.32 10.15 3.21
CA THR A 187 3.67 11.54 3.58
C THR A 187 2.62 12.16 4.49
N LEU A 188 1.34 12.04 4.17
CA LEU A 188 0.25 12.60 4.98
C LEU A 188 0.21 12.02 6.39
N ILE A 189 0.39 10.69 6.51
CA ILE A 189 0.44 10.02 7.82
C ILE A 189 1.68 10.46 8.61
N ALA A 190 2.85 10.44 7.97
CA ALA A 190 4.09 10.82 8.63
C ALA A 190 4.14 12.29 9.06
N SER A 191 3.39 13.16 8.38
CA SER A 191 3.23 14.58 8.74
C SER A 191 2.14 14.82 9.79
N GLY A 192 1.44 13.79 10.26
CA GLY A 192 0.33 13.91 11.21
C GLY A 192 -0.94 14.54 10.61
N ARG A 193 -1.04 14.64 9.27
CA ARG A 193 -2.22 15.16 8.59
C ARG A 193 -3.32 14.09 8.45
N VAL A 194 -2.93 12.84 8.30
CA VAL A 194 -3.83 11.68 8.33
C VAL A 194 -3.58 10.91 9.60
N GLU A 195 -4.61 10.66 10.37
CA GLU A 195 -4.55 9.95 11.64
C GLU A 195 -5.63 8.86 11.69
N TRP A 196 -5.26 7.73 12.30
CA TRP A 196 -6.20 6.69 12.71
C TRP A 196 -6.66 6.96 14.14
N ARG A 197 -7.97 7.05 14.35
CA ARG A 197 -8.56 7.19 15.69
C ARG A 197 -9.75 6.25 15.81
N THR A 198 -9.65 5.25 16.67
CA THR A 198 -10.75 4.32 17.03
C THR A 198 -11.56 3.80 15.82
N GLY A 199 -10.87 3.25 14.81
CA GLY A 199 -11.51 2.67 13.63
C GLY A 199 -11.89 3.67 12.53
N SER A 200 -11.58 4.95 12.70
CA SER A 200 -11.89 6.01 11.74
C SER A 200 -10.65 6.78 11.28
N VAL A 201 -10.72 7.34 10.08
CA VAL A 201 -9.66 8.19 9.52
C VAL A 201 -10.02 9.65 9.75
N PHE A 202 -9.02 10.41 10.19
CA PHE A 202 -9.09 11.87 10.33
C PHE A 202 -8.10 12.50 9.37
N PHE A 203 -8.48 13.60 8.75
CA PHE A 203 -7.61 14.43 7.91
C PHE A 203 -7.63 15.87 8.43
N ASP A 204 -6.43 16.41 8.71
CA ASP A 204 -6.24 17.75 9.30
C ASP A 204 -7.14 17.99 10.53
N GLY A 205 -7.27 16.95 11.37
CA GLY A 205 -8.04 16.98 12.61
C GLY A 205 -9.54 16.77 12.50
N ALA A 206 -10.10 16.70 11.28
CA ALA A 206 -11.52 16.43 11.03
C ALA A 206 -11.75 14.97 10.55
N PRO A 207 -12.91 14.34 10.86
CA PRO A 207 -13.24 13.04 10.30
C PRO A 207 -13.26 13.06 8.78
N LEU A 208 -12.58 12.09 8.14
CA LEU A 208 -12.56 11.95 6.69
C LEU A 208 -13.85 11.25 6.23
N SER A 209 -14.83 12.03 5.78
CA SER A 209 -16.15 11.52 5.37
C SER A 209 -16.15 10.87 3.97
N ALA A 210 -15.17 11.20 3.13
CA ALA A 210 -14.94 10.61 1.82
C ALA A 210 -13.43 10.58 1.54
N PRO A 211 -12.94 9.61 0.74
CA PRO A 211 -11.53 9.54 0.38
C PRO A 211 -11.02 10.83 -0.27
N LEU A 212 -9.76 11.17 -0.02
CA LEU A 212 -9.05 12.17 -0.82
C LEU A 212 -8.93 11.64 -2.26
N ILE A 213 -9.09 12.51 -3.25
CA ILE A 213 -9.06 12.11 -4.67
C ILE A 213 -7.85 12.72 -5.36
N GLU A 214 -7.11 11.89 -6.08
CA GLU A 214 -6.08 12.26 -7.05
C GLU A 214 -6.62 11.92 -8.45
N GLU A 215 -6.85 12.92 -9.28
CA GLU A 215 -7.31 12.72 -10.65
C GLU A 215 -6.13 12.59 -11.59
N SER A 216 -6.15 11.59 -12.44
CA SER A 216 -5.24 11.51 -13.56
C SER A 216 -5.96 11.94 -14.84
N ASP A 217 -5.81 13.18 -15.18
CA ASP A 217 -6.16 13.73 -16.50
C ASP A 217 -5.04 13.47 -17.53
N ALA A 218 -4.19 12.49 -17.32
CA ALA A 218 -3.15 12.16 -18.28
C ALA A 218 -3.81 11.93 -19.65
N ALA A 219 -4.06 13.03 -20.35
CA ALA A 219 -4.23 13.04 -21.77
C ALA A 219 -2.94 12.48 -22.36
N ALA A 220 -3.06 11.39 -23.10
CA ALA A 220 -2.01 10.93 -23.99
C ALA A 220 -2.13 11.68 -25.28
#